data_3bd5c2e53f6f7e010810bf21b3006159
#
_entry.id   3bd5c2e53f6f7e010810bf21b3006159
#
_cell.length_a   1.000
_cell.length_b   1.000
_cell.length_c   1.000
_cell.angle_alpha   90.00
_cell.angle_beta   90.00
_cell.angle_gamma   90.00
#
_symmetry.space_group_name_H-M   'P 1'
#
loop_
_entity.id
_entity.type
_entity.pdbx_description
1 polymer ?
#
loop_
_entity_poly.entity_id
_entity_poly.type
_entity_poly.pdbx_seq_one_letter_code
_entity_poly.pdbx_strand_id
1 'polypeptide(L)'
;MCIRDSHNSRGESHRNVCLIPTSAHGTNPASAQMVGWKVVPVNSADNGDIDIDDFKAKAELYSNELAGCMITYPSTHGVFEKTVHSVCDITHIHGGQVYIDGANMNAMVGLSRPGDLGGDVSHLNLHKTFCIPHGGGGPGMGPIGVKKHLKPHLPNNLQSKGSIGPVSAAPFGSPSLLPISWAYCLMMGGDGLTQATRVAILLSLIHI
;
A
#
# COMPACT_ATOMS: atom_id res chain seq x y z
N MET A 1 4.00 -4.30 9.37
CA MET A 1 3.74 -4.72 10.76
C MET A 1 2.46 -5.53 10.88
N CYS A 2 1.27 -5.00 10.63
CA CYS A 2 0.02 -5.75 10.83
C CYS A 2 -0.04 -7.09 10.07
N ILE A 3 0.48 -7.19 8.84
CA ILE A 3 0.59 -8.46 8.11
C ILE A 3 1.49 -9.45 8.85
N ARG A 4 2.72 -9.04 9.22
CA ARG A 4 3.65 -9.88 9.98
C ARG A 4 3.02 -10.36 11.30
N ASP A 5 2.43 -9.43 12.04
CA ASP A 5 1.85 -9.73 13.35
C ASP A 5 0.62 -10.63 13.22
N SER A 6 -0.14 -10.52 12.12
CA SER A 6 -1.20 -11.44 11.76
C SER A 6 -0.68 -12.87 11.50
N HIS A 7 0.42 -13.01 10.73
CA HIS A 7 1.05 -14.33 10.53
C HIS A 7 1.55 -14.91 11.85
N ASN A 8 2.25 -14.12 12.64
CA ASN A 8 2.76 -14.57 13.95
C ASN A 8 1.65 -15.06 14.88
N SER A 9 0.52 -14.36 14.90
CA SER A 9 -0.63 -14.73 15.76
C SER A 9 -1.29 -16.06 15.38
N ARG A 10 -1.08 -16.52 14.13
CA ARG A 10 -1.54 -17.83 13.63
C ARG A 10 -0.47 -18.92 13.72
N GLY A 11 0.69 -18.63 14.32
CA GLY A 11 1.81 -19.58 14.38
C GLY A 11 2.60 -19.69 13.07
N GLU A 12 2.42 -18.75 12.15
CA GLU A 12 3.02 -18.74 10.81
C GLU A 12 4.25 -17.79 10.72
N SER A 13 5.06 -17.71 11.78
CA SER A 13 6.24 -16.83 11.83
C SER A 13 7.30 -17.15 10.78
N HIS A 14 7.25 -18.36 10.19
CA HIS A 14 8.09 -18.79 9.07
C HIS A 14 7.77 -18.04 7.76
N ARG A 15 6.59 -17.43 7.64
CA ARG A 15 6.21 -16.61 6.47
C ARG A 15 6.91 -15.26 6.57
N ASN A 16 8.02 -15.15 5.88
CA ASN A 16 8.88 -13.96 5.92
C ASN A 16 9.38 -13.50 4.54
N VAL A 17 8.85 -14.07 3.45
CA VAL A 17 9.17 -13.67 2.08
C VAL A 17 8.15 -12.64 1.59
N CYS A 18 8.65 -11.56 0.99
CA CYS A 18 7.84 -10.52 0.36
C CYS A 18 8.21 -10.37 -1.11
N LEU A 19 7.24 -10.59 -2.00
CA LEU A 19 7.42 -10.36 -3.43
C LEU A 19 7.22 -8.87 -3.72
N ILE A 20 8.18 -8.24 -4.38
CA ILE A 20 8.11 -6.81 -4.70
C ILE A 20 8.53 -6.60 -6.16
N PRO A 21 7.62 -6.10 -7.02
CA PRO A 21 7.96 -5.76 -8.39
C PRO A 21 9.09 -4.73 -8.47
N THR A 22 9.94 -4.84 -9.48
CA THR A 22 11.01 -3.86 -9.75
C THR A 22 10.48 -2.48 -10.05
N SER A 23 9.22 -2.38 -10.48
CA SER A 23 8.48 -1.12 -10.65
C SER A 23 8.00 -0.48 -9.34
N ALA A 24 8.16 -1.14 -8.19
CA ALA A 24 7.74 -0.58 -6.90
C ALA A 24 8.71 0.51 -6.42
N HIS A 25 8.19 1.47 -5.66
CA HIS A 25 9.01 2.51 -5.04
C HIS A 25 10.00 1.88 -4.04
N GLY A 26 11.21 2.43 -3.94
CA GLY A 26 12.28 1.93 -3.05
C GLY A 26 11.92 1.87 -1.56
N THR A 27 10.90 2.60 -1.13
CA THR A 27 10.35 2.53 0.24
C THR A 27 9.74 1.16 0.55
N ASN A 28 9.18 0.46 -0.45
CA ASN A 28 8.55 -0.83 -0.23
C ASN A 28 9.55 -1.90 0.20
N PRO A 29 10.66 -2.16 -0.52
CA PRO A 29 11.66 -3.10 -0.05
C PRO A 29 12.31 -2.68 1.28
N ALA A 30 12.57 -1.38 1.49
CA ALA A 30 13.09 -0.89 2.77
C ALA A 30 12.14 -1.20 3.93
N SER A 31 10.84 -0.97 3.76
CA SER A 31 9.82 -1.27 4.78
C SER A 31 9.68 -2.76 5.05
N ALA A 32 9.78 -3.62 4.02
CA ALA A 32 9.77 -5.07 4.18
C ALA A 32 10.99 -5.54 4.99
N GLN A 33 12.17 -5.01 4.70
CA GLN A 33 13.40 -5.33 5.46
C GLN A 33 13.32 -4.86 6.91
N MET A 34 12.74 -3.69 7.18
CA MET A 34 12.56 -3.17 8.54
C MET A 34 11.75 -4.11 9.45
N VAL A 35 10.81 -4.86 8.89
CA VAL A 35 10.02 -5.85 9.64
C VAL A 35 10.64 -7.24 9.63
N GLY A 36 11.85 -7.39 9.10
CA GLY A 36 12.60 -8.64 9.08
C GLY A 36 12.23 -9.58 7.92
N TRP A 37 11.60 -9.07 6.85
CA TRP A 37 11.25 -9.87 5.69
C TRP A 37 12.38 -9.94 4.66
N LYS A 38 12.46 -11.08 3.99
CA LYS A 38 13.31 -11.30 2.82
C LYS A 38 12.59 -10.76 1.59
N VAL A 39 13.20 -9.79 0.93
CA VAL A 39 12.67 -9.23 -0.32
C VAL A 39 13.08 -10.11 -1.48
N VAL A 40 12.11 -10.53 -2.27
CA VAL A 40 12.31 -11.24 -3.54
C VAL A 40 11.77 -10.34 -4.66
N PRO A 41 12.64 -9.80 -5.52
CA PRO A 41 12.22 -8.94 -6.62
C PRO A 41 11.47 -9.75 -7.67
N VAL A 42 10.46 -9.12 -8.27
CA VAL A 42 9.71 -9.64 -9.43
C VAL A 42 9.99 -8.74 -10.61
N ASN A 43 10.25 -9.32 -11.77
CA ASN A 43 10.54 -8.58 -12.98
C ASN A 43 9.33 -7.79 -13.47
N SER A 44 9.61 -6.75 -14.25
CA SER A 44 8.60 -6.06 -15.05
C SER A 44 8.70 -6.50 -16.50
N ALA A 45 7.58 -6.62 -17.18
CA ALA A 45 7.49 -6.86 -18.61
C ALA A 45 7.89 -5.59 -19.41
N ASP A 46 8.12 -5.73 -20.71
CA ASP A 46 8.56 -4.63 -21.58
C ASP A 46 7.55 -3.48 -21.66
N ASN A 47 6.28 -3.77 -21.44
CA ASN A 47 5.19 -2.77 -21.39
C ASN A 47 5.07 -2.05 -20.04
N GLY A 48 5.93 -2.38 -19.06
CA GLY A 48 5.94 -1.81 -17.71
C GLY A 48 5.01 -2.48 -16.71
N ASP A 49 4.21 -3.48 -17.12
CA ASP A 49 3.41 -4.31 -16.22
C ASP A 49 4.30 -5.23 -15.37
N ILE A 50 3.74 -5.78 -14.31
CA ILE A 50 4.38 -6.88 -13.56
C ILE A 50 4.44 -8.11 -14.47
N ASP A 51 5.60 -8.74 -14.56
CA ASP A 51 5.75 -10.03 -15.22
C ASP A 51 4.99 -11.09 -14.39
N ILE A 52 3.80 -11.46 -14.87
CA ILE A 52 2.90 -12.34 -14.14
C ILE A 52 3.42 -13.77 -14.05
N ASP A 53 4.18 -14.21 -15.04
CA ASP A 53 4.75 -15.57 -15.06
C ASP A 53 5.89 -15.66 -14.04
N ASP A 54 6.76 -14.66 -14.00
CA ASP A 54 7.81 -14.55 -12.97
C ASP A 54 7.20 -14.42 -11.56
N PHE A 55 6.13 -13.62 -11.41
CA PHE A 55 5.41 -13.48 -10.14
C PHE A 55 4.87 -14.82 -9.67
N LYS A 56 4.18 -15.56 -10.54
CA LYS A 56 3.59 -16.86 -10.26
C LYS A 56 4.67 -17.88 -9.88
N ALA A 57 5.72 -18.00 -10.68
CA ALA A 57 6.83 -18.92 -10.41
C ALA A 57 7.47 -18.67 -9.03
N LYS A 58 7.66 -17.39 -8.65
CA LYS A 58 8.19 -17.02 -7.35
C LYS A 58 7.21 -17.26 -6.21
N ALA A 59 5.91 -17.00 -6.42
CA ALA A 59 4.88 -17.30 -5.43
C ALA A 59 4.78 -18.81 -5.14
N GLU A 60 4.89 -19.64 -6.17
CA GLU A 60 4.93 -21.10 -6.05
C GLU A 60 6.20 -21.56 -5.31
N LEU A 61 7.37 -21.05 -5.71
CA LEU A 61 8.66 -21.39 -5.10
C LEU A 61 8.70 -21.08 -3.60
N TYR A 62 8.15 -19.96 -3.20
CA TYR A 62 8.13 -19.51 -1.80
C TYR A 62 6.77 -19.73 -1.10
N SER A 63 5.91 -20.60 -1.62
CA SER A 63 4.55 -20.80 -1.15
C SER A 63 4.42 -20.97 0.36
N ASN A 64 5.31 -21.73 0.98
CA ASN A 64 5.33 -21.97 2.43
C ASN A 64 5.83 -20.75 3.23
N GLU A 65 6.66 -19.90 2.63
CA GLU A 65 7.34 -18.78 3.29
C GLU A 65 6.73 -17.43 2.90
N LEU A 66 5.78 -17.40 1.97
CA LEU A 66 5.21 -16.17 1.43
C LEU A 66 4.42 -15.44 2.50
N ALA A 67 4.94 -14.31 2.97
CA ALA A 67 4.25 -13.39 3.86
C ALA A 67 3.29 -12.48 3.10
N GLY A 68 3.69 -12.06 1.89
CA GLY A 68 2.86 -11.19 1.07
C GLY A 68 3.59 -10.57 -0.11
N CYS A 69 2.90 -9.67 -0.78
CA CYS A 69 3.50 -8.81 -1.78
C CYS A 69 3.28 -7.33 -1.47
N MET A 70 4.15 -6.47 -1.98
CA MET A 70 3.99 -5.01 -1.92
C MET A 70 4.02 -4.45 -3.33
N ILE A 71 2.94 -3.85 -3.75
CA ILE A 71 2.78 -3.26 -5.08
C ILE A 71 2.44 -1.78 -4.96
N THR A 72 2.97 -0.96 -5.86
CA THR A 72 2.54 0.43 -6.05
C THR A 72 1.48 0.46 -7.15
N TYR A 73 0.30 1.02 -6.89
CA TYR A 73 -0.77 1.06 -7.87
C TYR A 73 -1.48 2.42 -7.89
N PRO A 74 -1.62 3.07 -9.06
CA PRO A 74 -0.91 2.75 -10.31
C PRO A 74 0.60 2.70 -10.12
N SER A 75 1.33 1.99 -10.98
CA SER A 75 2.78 1.78 -10.81
C SER A 75 3.58 3.09 -10.89
N THR A 76 4.85 3.06 -10.47
CA THR A 76 5.76 4.20 -10.61
C THR A 76 6.03 4.55 -12.08
N HIS A 77 5.78 3.64 -12.99
CA HIS A 77 5.85 3.86 -14.45
C HIS A 77 4.57 4.48 -15.01
N GLY A 78 3.57 4.78 -14.18
CA GLY A 78 2.28 5.33 -14.59
C GLY A 78 1.32 4.30 -15.20
N VAL A 79 1.61 3.02 -15.05
CA VAL A 79 0.81 1.93 -15.63
C VAL A 79 -0.32 1.52 -14.68
N PHE A 80 -1.54 1.48 -15.19
CA PHE A 80 -2.68 0.81 -14.57
C PHE A 80 -2.66 -0.67 -14.95
N GLU A 81 -2.03 -1.49 -14.15
CA GLU A 81 -1.84 -2.90 -14.45
C GLU A 81 -3.15 -3.66 -14.55
N LYS A 82 -3.40 -4.24 -15.71
CA LYS A 82 -4.59 -5.07 -15.96
C LYS A 82 -4.58 -6.35 -15.13
N THR A 83 -3.40 -6.81 -14.76
CA THR A 83 -3.16 -8.06 -14.03
C THR A 83 -3.17 -7.90 -12.50
N VAL A 84 -3.47 -6.71 -11.98
CA VAL A 84 -3.44 -6.44 -10.53
C VAL A 84 -4.29 -7.42 -9.72
N HIS A 85 -5.48 -7.77 -10.20
CA HIS A 85 -6.33 -8.77 -9.54
C HIS A 85 -5.66 -10.14 -9.50
N SER A 86 -5.05 -10.57 -10.61
CA SER A 86 -4.32 -11.85 -10.67
C SER A 86 -3.13 -11.88 -9.70
N VAL A 87 -2.39 -10.79 -9.58
CA VAL A 87 -1.30 -10.65 -8.59
C VAL A 87 -1.82 -10.81 -7.16
N CYS A 88 -2.94 -10.16 -6.85
CA CYS A 88 -3.58 -10.29 -5.54
C CYS A 88 -4.04 -11.73 -5.27
N ASP A 89 -4.72 -12.35 -6.23
CA ASP A 89 -5.26 -13.71 -6.12
C ASP A 89 -4.14 -14.73 -5.96
N ILE A 90 -3.08 -14.65 -6.76
CA ILE A 90 -1.90 -15.54 -6.63
C ILE A 90 -1.30 -15.40 -5.23
N THR A 91 -1.13 -14.17 -4.74
CA THR A 91 -0.60 -13.93 -3.40
C THR A 91 -1.47 -14.61 -2.33
N HIS A 92 -2.79 -14.45 -2.41
CA HIS A 92 -3.73 -15.03 -1.45
C HIS A 92 -3.78 -16.57 -1.53
N ILE A 93 -3.76 -17.14 -2.73
CA ILE A 93 -3.74 -18.61 -2.94
C ILE A 93 -2.54 -19.24 -2.21
N HIS A 94 -1.39 -18.57 -2.21
CA HIS A 94 -0.19 -19.03 -1.52
C HIS A 94 -0.11 -18.56 -0.04
N GLY A 95 -1.20 -18.05 0.54
CA GLY A 95 -1.31 -17.70 1.95
C GLY A 95 -0.70 -16.35 2.32
N GLY A 96 -0.16 -15.61 1.36
CA GLY A 96 0.36 -14.26 1.54
C GLY A 96 -0.75 -13.21 1.65
N GLN A 97 -0.37 -11.97 1.95
CA GLN A 97 -1.26 -10.81 2.02
C GLN A 97 -0.74 -9.67 1.15
N VAL A 98 -1.65 -8.83 0.66
CA VAL A 98 -1.33 -7.78 -0.30
C VAL A 98 -1.27 -6.41 0.35
N TYR A 99 -0.13 -5.75 0.21
CA TYR A 99 0.05 -4.35 0.56
C TYR A 99 0.05 -3.50 -0.71
N ILE A 100 -0.92 -2.61 -0.83
CA ILE A 100 -0.99 -1.63 -1.93
C ILE A 100 -0.43 -0.30 -1.44
N ASP A 101 0.67 0.11 -2.05
CA ASP A 101 1.24 1.44 -1.86
C ASP A 101 0.33 2.48 -2.55
N GLY A 102 -0.36 3.27 -1.72
CA GLY A 102 -1.29 4.30 -2.13
C GLY A 102 -0.64 5.65 -2.42
N ALA A 103 0.65 5.70 -2.71
CA ALA A 103 1.35 6.94 -3.06
C ALA A 103 0.72 7.65 -4.27
N ASN A 104 0.15 6.90 -5.20
CA ASN A 104 -0.49 7.41 -6.42
C ASN A 104 -2.03 7.48 -6.31
N MET A 105 -2.58 7.64 -5.11
CA MET A 105 -4.02 7.73 -4.86
C MET A 105 -4.70 8.84 -5.66
N ASN A 106 -3.99 9.89 -6.07
CA ASN A 106 -4.50 10.96 -6.93
C ASN A 106 -5.05 10.45 -8.29
N ALA A 107 -4.65 9.26 -8.73
CA ALA A 107 -5.18 8.62 -9.93
C ALA A 107 -6.32 7.62 -9.64
N MET A 108 -6.78 7.52 -8.39
CA MET A 108 -7.77 6.52 -7.96
C MET A 108 -9.01 7.10 -7.28
N VAL A 109 -8.89 8.28 -6.65
CA VAL A 109 -9.98 8.86 -5.84
C VAL A 109 -11.27 9.00 -6.66
N GLY A 110 -12.35 8.41 -6.15
CA GLY A 110 -13.66 8.40 -6.80
C GLY A 110 -13.80 7.41 -7.97
N LEU A 111 -12.73 6.74 -8.40
CA LEU A 111 -12.74 5.81 -9.54
C LEU A 111 -12.45 4.36 -9.11
N SER A 112 -11.53 4.16 -8.17
CA SER A 112 -11.09 2.83 -7.76
C SER A 112 -10.69 2.83 -6.27
N ARG A 113 -10.83 1.69 -5.61
CA ARG A 113 -10.45 1.53 -4.21
C ARG A 113 -9.45 0.38 -4.06
N PRO A 114 -8.35 0.56 -3.29
CA PRO A 114 -7.35 -0.49 -3.09
C PRO A 114 -7.93 -1.81 -2.57
N GLY A 115 -8.96 -1.74 -1.72
CA GLY A 115 -9.62 -2.94 -1.20
C GLY A 115 -10.37 -3.75 -2.26
N ASP A 116 -10.96 -3.09 -3.26
CA ASP A 116 -11.68 -3.75 -4.36
C ASP A 116 -10.72 -4.41 -5.33
N LEU A 117 -9.48 -3.91 -5.43
CA LEU A 117 -8.41 -4.52 -6.23
C LEU A 117 -7.83 -5.79 -5.60
N GLY A 118 -8.17 -6.09 -4.36
CA GLY A 118 -7.64 -7.24 -3.62
C GLY A 118 -6.69 -6.88 -2.48
N GLY A 119 -6.34 -5.60 -2.31
CA GLY A 119 -5.43 -5.15 -1.24
C GLY A 119 -5.95 -5.46 0.17
N ASP A 120 -5.07 -5.95 1.04
CA ASP A 120 -5.35 -6.18 2.45
C ASP A 120 -4.96 -4.98 3.33
N VAL A 121 -3.93 -4.27 2.90
CA VAL A 121 -3.45 -3.02 3.50
C VAL A 121 -3.19 -2.00 2.41
N SER A 122 -3.54 -0.76 2.66
CA SER A 122 -3.07 0.37 1.85
C SER A 122 -2.73 1.55 2.73
N HIS A 123 -1.66 2.28 2.39
CA HIS A 123 -1.37 3.57 3.02
C HIS A 123 -1.71 4.73 2.08
N LEU A 124 -1.86 5.91 2.64
CA LEU A 124 -2.12 7.14 1.91
C LEU A 124 -1.02 8.17 2.17
N ASN A 125 -0.56 8.83 1.12
CA ASN A 125 0.33 9.98 1.23
C ASN A 125 -0.50 11.26 1.16
N LEU A 126 -0.88 11.80 2.32
CA LEU A 126 -1.70 13.02 2.40
C LEU A 126 -1.02 14.22 1.74
N HIS A 127 0.31 14.28 1.78
CA HIS A 127 1.12 15.33 1.13
C HIS A 127 1.19 15.23 -0.40
N LYS A 128 0.63 14.18 -0.99
CA LYS A 128 0.50 14.04 -2.46
C LYS A 128 -0.93 14.33 -2.91
N THR A 129 -1.90 13.63 -2.33
CA THR A 129 -3.30 13.65 -2.80
C THR A 129 -4.20 14.59 -2.01
N PHE A 130 -3.89 14.87 -0.74
CA PHE A 130 -4.79 15.56 0.19
C PHE A 130 -4.17 16.82 0.79
N CYS A 131 -3.30 17.48 0.05
CA CYS A 131 -2.84 18.88 0.22
C CYS A 131 -2.06 19.22 1.49
N ILE A 132 -1.70 18.29 2.37
CA ILE A 132 -0.84 18.67 3.49
C ILE A 132 0.58 18.96 3.00
N PRO A 133 1.34 19.84 3.69
CA PRO A 133 2.72 20.12 3.31
C PRO A 133 3.61 18.89 3.51
N HIS A 134 4.60 18.70 2.63
CA HIS A 134 5.62 17.66 2.77
C HIS A 134 6.67 18.06 3.82
N GLY A 135 6.95 19.35 3.99
CA GLY A 135 7.80 19.91 5.04
C GLY A 135 9.28 19.48 4.97
N GLY A 136 9.75 19.12 3.77
CA GLY A 136 11.15 18.75 3.57
C GLY A 136 11.58 17.39 4.14
N GLY A 137 10.65 16.58 4.64
CA GLY A 137 11.04 15.27 5.18
C GLY A 137 9.89 14.41 5.70
N GLY A 138 8.70 14.88 5.51
CA GLY A 138 7.52 14.12 5.90
C GLY A 138 6.81 14.65 7.13
N PRO A 139 5.51 14.81 7.02
CA PRO A 139 4.67 15.52 7.99
C PRO A 139 4.24 14.68 9.19
N GLY A 140 4.77 13.50 9.41
CA GLY A 140 4.36 12.65 10.53
C GLY A 140 2.91 12.13 10.46
N MET A 141 2.33 12.07 9.26
CA MET A 141 1.00 11.52 9.01
C MET A 141 1.05 10.47 7.89
N GLY A 142 0.55 9.28 8.18
CA GLY A 142 0.47 8.15 7.23
C GLY A 142 -0.75 7.31 7.53
N PRO A 143 -1.96 7.74 7.14
CA PRO A 143 -3.16 6.94 7.32
C PRO A 143 -3.04 5.61 6.59
N ILE A 144 -3.54 4.55 7.21
CA ILE A 144 -3.63 3.23 6.60
C ILE A 144 -5.06 2.72 6.66
N GLY A 145 -5.47 2.03 5.60
CA GLY A 145 -6.68 1.21 5.56
C GLY A 145 -6.31 -0.26 5.57
N VAL A 146 -7.05 -1.07 6.32
CA VAL A 146 -6.82 -2.52 6.41
C VAL A 146 -8.12 -3.29 6.29
N LYS A 147 -8.06 -4.52 5.74
CA LYS A 147 -9.18 -5.46 5.80
C LYS A 147 -9.47 -5.90 7.24
N LYS A 148 -10.69 -6.35 7.48
CA LYS A 148 -11.23 -6.68 8.82
C LYS A 148 -10.33 -7.61 9.63
N HIS A 149 -9.72 -8.63 8.98
CA HIS A 149 -8.87 -9.61 9.65
C HIS A 149 -7.57 -9.02 10.20
N LEU A 150 -7.10 -7.89 9.65
CA LEU A 150 -5.89 -7.20 10.12
C LEU A 150 -6.17 -6.16 11.22
N LYS A 151 -7.43 -5.82 11.46
CA LYS A 151 -7.79 -4.82 12.49
C LYS A 151 -7.22 -5.12 13.88
N PRO A 152 -7.23 -6.38 14.38
CA PRO A 152 -6.64 -6.70 15.69
C PRO A 152 -5.12 -6.48 15.76
N HIS A 153 -4.44 -6.39 14.62
CA HIS A 153 -2.99 -6.27 14.49
C HIS A 153 -2.53 -4.84 14.18
N LEU A 154 -3.44 -3.87 14.23
CA LEU A 154 -3.06 -2.47 14.09
C LEU A 154 -2.25 -2.01 15.30
N PRO A 155 -1.25 -1.11 15.10
CA PRO A 155 -0.53 -0.50 16.20
C PRO A 155 -1.48 0.25 17.13
N ASN A 156 -1.24 0.14 18.42
CA ASN A 156 -1.94 0.91 19.44
C ASN A 156 -1.15 2.18 19.78
N ASN A 157 -1.74 3.04 20.61
CA ASN A 157 -1.04 4.15 21.21
C ASN A 157 -0.76 3.89 22.70
N LEU A 158 0.02 4.75 23.34
CA LEU A 158 0.38 4.61 24.75
C LEU A 158 -0.81 4.62 25.72
N GLN A 159 -1.97 5.12 25.28
CA GLN A 159 -3.18 5.25 26.11
C GLN A 159 -4.16 4.10 25.87
N SER A 160 -4.00 3.32 24.81
CA SER A 160 -4.89 2.18 24.51
C SER A 160 -4.26 0.87 24.95
N LYS A 161 -5.08 0.03 25.58
CA LYS A 161 -4.68 -1.35 25.91
C LYS A 161 -4.89 -2.23 24.68
N GLY A 162 -3.81 -2.71 24.09
CA GLY A 162 -3.82 -3.67 22.98
C GLY A 162 -2.58 -4.54 23.00
N SER A 163 -2.60 -5.61 22.22
CA SER A 163 -1.49 -6.58 22.13
C SER A 163 -0.30 -6.06 21.33
N ILE A 164 -0.53 -5.07 20.45
CA ILE A 164 0.50 -4.49 19.60
C ILE A 164 0.92 -3.13 20.17
N GLY A 165 2.22 -2.94 20.39
CA GLY A 165 2.77 -1.68 20.91
C GLY A 165 2.63 -0.52 19.91
N PRO A 166 2.92 0.72 20.36
CA PRO A 166 2.93 1.90 19.50
C PRO A 166 4.10 1.85 18.52
N VAL A 167 3.90 2.38 17.30
CA VAL A 167 4.97 2.55 16.29
C VAL A 167 5.60 3.93 16.34
N SER A 168 4.98 4.88 17.06
CA SER A 168 5.51 6.23 17.27
C SER A 168 5.16 6.74 18.67
N ALA A 169 5.94 7.69 19.18
CA ALA A 169 5.66 8.31 20.47
C ALA A 169 4.38 9.16 20.46
N ALA A 170 4.08 9.83 19.35
CA ALA A 170 2.84 10.58 19.17
C ALA A 170 1.71 9.62 18.81
N PRO A 171 0.61 9.57 19.59
CA PRO A 171 -0.46 8.58 19.41
C PRO A 171 -1.10 8.56 18.01
N PHE A 172 -1.20 9.72 17.37
CA PHE A 172 -1.85 9.89 16.06
C PHE A 172 -0.94 10.60 15.05
N GLY A 173 0.39 10.53 15.22
CA GLY A 173 1.34 11.28 14.40
C GLY A 173 1.22 12.79 14.62
N SER A 174 1.09 13.56 13.54
CA SER A 174 0.90 15.03 13.57
C SER A 174 -0.55 15.40 13.18
N PRO A 175 -1.55 15.16 14.06
CA PRO A 175 -2.97 15.29 13.70
C PRO A 175 -3.39 16.73 13.43
N SER A 176 -2.62 17.72 13.85
CA SER A 176 -2.85 19.15 13.55
C SER A 176 -2.82 19.47 12.05
N LEU A 177 -2.29 18.59 11.23
CA LEU A 177 -2.29 18.73 9.76
C LEU A 177 -3.60 18.23 9.11
N LEU A 178 -4.40 17.42 9.80
CA LEU A 178 -5.64 16.86 9.27
C LEU A 178 -6.69 17.90 8.88
N PRO A 179 -6.84 19.06 9.57
CA PRO A 179 -7.74 20.12 9.12
C PRO A 179 -7.50 20.59 7.70
N ILE A 180 -6.25 20.55 7.20
CA ILE A 180 -5.92 20.90 5.80
C ILE A 180 -6.58 19.92 4.83
N SER A 181 -6.39 18.62 5.04
CA SER A 181 -7.03 17.59 4.20
C SER A 181 -8.54 17.62 4.33
N TRP A 182 -9.06 17.86 5.52
CA TRP A 182 -10.50 17.98 5.75
C TRP A 182 -11.11 19.17 4.99
N ALA A 183 -10.50 20.36 5.11
CA ALA A 183 -10.93 21.53 4.37
C ALA A 183 -10.87 21.32 2.85
N TYR A 184 -9.79 20.71 2.35
CA TYR A 184 -9.66 20.33 0.94
C TYR A 184 -10.81 19.44 0.48
N CYS A 185 -11.12 18.38 1.24
CA CYS A 185 -12.21 17.47 0.91
C CYS A 185 -13.59 18.17 0.94
N LEU A 186 -13.81 19.08 1.90
CA LEU A 186 -15.04 19.87 1.97
C LEU A 186 -15.19 20.84 0.78
N MET A 187 -14.10 21.51 0.42
CA MET A 187 -14.10 22.47 -0.71
C MET A 187 -14.33 21.78 -2.06
N MET A 188 -13.71 20.62 -2.25
CA MET A 188 -13.82 19.88 -3.51
C MET A 188 -15.13 19.10 -3.63
N GLY A 189 -15.63 18.57 -2.53
CA GLY A 189 -16.74 17.61 -2.54
C GLY A 189 -16.39 16.31 -3.27
N GLY A 190 -17.31 15.36 -3.29
CA GLY A 190 -17.10 14.07 -3.97
C GLY A 190 -16.87 14.22 -5.48
N ASP A 191 -17.65 15.05 -6.12
CA ASP A 191 -17.57 15.29 -7.57
C ASP A 191 -16.25 16.00 -7.94
N GLY A 192 -15.84 17.02 -7.18
CA GLY A 192 -14.59 17.72 -7.42
C GLY A 192 -13.36 16.85 -7.24
N LEU A 193 -13.34 16.00 -6.21
CA LEU A 193 -12.26 15.02 -6.02
C LEU A 193 -12.19 14.02 -7.17
N THR A 194 -13.34 13.51 -7.62
CA THR A 194 -13.41 12.60 -8.77
C THR A 194 -12.95 13.29 -10.06
N GLN A 195 -13.35 14.54 -10.27
CA GLN A 195 -12.93 15.33 -11.42
C GLN A 195 -11.42 15.61 -11.38
N ALA A 196 -10.86 15.92 -10.24
CA ALA A 196 -9.41 16.09 -10.08
C ALA A 196 -8.65 14.83 -10.49
N THR A 197 -9.14 13.65 -10.10
CA THR A 197 -8.57 12.37 -10.51
C THR A 197 -8.63 12.18 -12.03
N ARG A 198 -9.78 12.47 -12.66
CA ARG A 198 -9.93 12.36 -14.11
C ARG A 198 -8.96 13.29 -14.86
N VAL A 199 -8.82 14.52 -14.37
CA VAL A 199 -7.87 15.50 -14.94
C VAL A 199 -6.43 15.02 -14.78
N ALA A 200 -6.06 14.46 -13.62
CA ALA A 200 -4.72 13.93 -13.40
C ALA A 200 -4.38 12.78 -14.39
N ILE A 201 -5.33 11.88 -14.63
CA ILE A 201 -5.17 10.79 -15.61
C ILE A 201 -5.05 11.36 -17.03
N LEU A 202 -5.95 12.30 -17.40
CA LEU A 202 -5.92 12.92 -18.72
C LEU A 202 -4.60 13.65 -19.01
N LEU A 203 -4.09 14.41 -18.04
CA LEU A 203 -2.80 15.10 -18.17
C LEU A 203 -1.64 14.12 -18.32
N SER A 204 -1.67 12.99 -17.63
CA SER A 204 -0.67 11.92 -17.81
C SER A 204 -0.69 11.36 -19.24
N LEU A 205 -1.88 11.15 -19.81
CA LEU A 205 -2.03 10.61 -21.18
C LEU A 205 -1.60 11.61 -22.27
N ILE A 206 -1.72 12.92 -22.04
CA ILE A 206 -1.30 13.95 -23.01
C ILE A 206 0.22 13.96 -23.20
N HIS A 207 0.99 13.55 -22.19
CA HIS A 207 2.46 13.54 -22.22
C HIS A 207 3.08 12.21 -22.68
N ILE A 208 2.25 11.24 -23.01
CA ILE A 208 2.66 9.97 -23.59
C ILE A 208 2.56 10.05 -25.11
#